data_d9b3aec28dd4d0f97573a7cd8da52c01
#
_entry.id   d9b3aec28dd4d0f97573a7cd8da52c01
#
_cell.length_a   1.000
_cell.length_b   1.000
_cell.length_c   1.000
_cell.angle_alpha   90.00
_cell.angle_beta   90.00
_cell.angle_gamma   90.00
#
_symmetry.space_group_name_H-M   'P 1'
#
loop_
_entity.id
_entity.type
_entity.pdbx_description
1 polymer ?
#
loop_
_entity_poly.entity_id
_entity_poly.type
_entity_poly.pdbx_seq_one_letter_code
_entity_poly.pdbx_strand_id
1 'polypeptide(L)'
;MKPSHHTTPQEVGPTPGEIGTWSLTLSQLHQRLSPRFARPEPRRHALLYLQAVLSDIPRKNGWQIAEQAKQARPYGMQRLLSRAVWDEEGVRDDLRIYVWHYLSPPPIVSDRAEPEALFPVLVIDESGFPKRGSHSAGVGRQYCGATRRVENC
;
A
#
# COMPACT_ATOMS: atom_id res chain seq x y z
N MET A 1 -25.70 29.66 -28.71
CA MET A 1 -25.23 29.26 -27.39
C MET A 1 -24.14 28.20 -27.62
N LYS A 2 -22.86 28.58 -27.48
CA LYS A 2 -21.72 27.66 -27.75
C LYS A 2 -21.41 26.89 -26.49
N PRO A 3 -21.13 25.59 -26.54
CA PRO A 3 -20.69 24.85 -25.37
C PRO A 3 -19.26 25.23 -25.01
N SER A 4 -19.05 25.62 -23.76
CA SER A 4 -17.74 25.86 -23.16
C SER A 4 -16.97 24.57 -23.04
N HIS A 5 -15.84 24.47 -23.73
CA HIS A 5 -14.88 23.38 -23.56
C HIS A 5 -14.25 23.48 -22.16
N HIS A 6 -14.62 22.57 -21.28
CA HIS A 6 -13.85 22.31 -20.06
C HIS A 6 -12.54 21.64 -20.48
N THR A 7 -11.46 22.42 -20.45
CA THR A 7 -10.10 21.89 -20.58
C THR A 7 -9.77 21.15 -19.27
N THR A 8 -9.74 19.83 -19.32
CA THR A 8 -9.23 18.99 -18.22
C THR A 8 -7.78 19.39 -17.96
N PRO A 9 -7.37 19.65 -16.69
CA PRO A 9 -5.97 19.91 -16.39
C PRO A 9 -5.13 18.71 -16.84
N GLN A 10 -4.07 19.00 -17.59
CA GLN A 10 -3.13 17.98 -18.03
C GLN A 10 -2.39 17.47 -16.78
N GLU A 11 -2.60 16.21 -16.40
CA GLU A 11 -1.86 15.60 -15.31
C GLU A 11 -0.37 15.58 -15.68
N VAL A 12 0.39 16.42 -15.00
CA VAL A 12 1.84 16.43 -15.12
C VAL A 12 2.35 15.23 -14.33
N GLY A 13 2.89 14.25 -15.04
CA GLY A 13 3.49 13.07 -14.40
C GLY A 13 4.70 13.44 -13.52
N PRO A 14 5.14 12.55 -12.64
CA PRO A 14 6.24 12.82 -11.72
C PRO A 14 7.54 13.06 -12.45
N THR A 15 8.32 13.97 -11.92
CA THR A 15 9.66 14.28 -12.43
C THR A 15 10.68 13.17 -12.11
N PRO A 16 11.78 13.04 -12.86
CA PRO A 16 12.84 12.06 -12.53
C PRO A 16 13.41 12.20 -11.12
N GLY A 17 13.45 13.41 -10.57
CA GLY A 17 13.89 13.67 -9.21
C GLY A 17 12.92 13.11 -8.16
N GLU A 18 11.63 13.27 -8.37
CA GLU A 18 10.58 12.71 -7.50
C GLU A 18 10.60 11.18 -7.53
N ILE A 19 10.77 10.57 -8.71
CA ILE A 19 10.88 9.11 -8.84
C ILE A 19 12.11 8.60 -8.09
N GLY A 20 13.24 9.29 -8.16
CA GLY A 20 14.44 8.98 -7.41
C GLY A 20 14.20 9.02 -5.89
N THR A 21 13.51 10.04 -5.43
CA THR A 21 13.13 10.20 -4.01
C THR A 21 12.21 9.07 -3.55
N TRP A 22 11.20 8.69 -4.32
CA TRP A 22 10.31 7.58 -3.98
C TRP A 22 11.03 6.24 -3.90
N SER A 23 11.95 5.98 -4.82
CA SER A 23 12.78 4.78 -4.80
C SER A 23 13.65 4.69 -3.55
N LEU A 24 14.24 5.81 -3.14
CA LEU A 24 15.02 5.90 -1.90
C LEU A 24 14.13 5.67 -0.67
N THR A 25 12.97 6.31 -0.62
CA THR A 25 12.00 6.16 0.48
C THR A 25 11.53 4.71 0.63
N LEU A 26 11.23 4.04 -0.50
CA LEU A 26 10.86 2.61 -0.48
C LEU A 26 12.01 1.73 0.05
N SER A 27 13.24 2.03 -0.34
CA SER A 27 14.42 1.31 0.14
C SER A 27 14.63 1.52 1.64
N GLN A 28 14.43 2.72 2.15
CA GLN A 28 14.49 3.03 3.58
C GLN A 28 13.40 2.31 4.38
N LEU A 29 12.17 2.29 3.85
CA LEU A 29 11.08 1.52 4.45
C LEU A 29 11.43 0.03 4.53
N HIS A 30 11.90 -0.55 3.41
CA HIS A 30 12.32 -1.95 3.40
C HIS A 30 13.45 -2.22 4.40
N GLN A 31 14.43 -1.33 4.51
CA GLN A 31 15.52 -1.44 5.48
C GLN A 31 14.99 -1.46 6.92
N ARG A 32 13.98 -0.64 7.23
CA ARG A 32 13.31 -0.63 8.53
C ARG A 32 12.61 -1.95 8.84
N LEU A 33 11.92 -2.52 7.86
CA LEU A 33 11.21 -3.80 7.99
C LEU A 33 12.15 -5.03 7.96
N SER A 34 13.36 -4.88 7.46
CA SER A 34 14.31 -5.97 7.25
C SER A 34 14.59 -6.84 8.49
N PRO A 35 14.70 -6.31 9.72
CA PRO A 35 14.91 -7.11 10.93
C PRO A 35 13.77 -8.08 11.25
N ARG A 36 12.57 -7.85 10.70
CA ARG A 36 11.39 -8.71 10.90
C ARG A 36 11.44 -10.01 10.12
N PHE A 37 12.43 -10.17 9.25
CA PHE A 37 12.65 -11.36 8.44
C PHE A 37 13.92 -12.08 8.89
N ALA A 38 13.77 -13.24 9.51
CA ALA A 38 14.91 -14.03 10.03
C ALA A 38 15.88 -14.51 8.93
N ARG A 39 15.37 -14.68 7.68
CA ARG A 39 16.15 -15.18 6.55
C ARG A 39 16.31 -14.14 5.46
N PRO A 40 17.45 -14.13 4.73
CA PRO A 40 17.70 -13.15 3.68
C PRO A 40 16.78 -13.31 2.46
N GLU A 41 16.34 -14.53 2.13
CA GLU A 41 15.50 -14.77 0.96
C GLU A 41 14.11 -14.13 1.09
N PRO A 42 13.32 -14.35 2.16
CA PRO A 42 12.05 -13.64 2.36
C PRO A 42 12.24 -12.13 2.43
N ARG A 43 13.30 -11.64 3.06
CA ARG A 43 13.65 -10.21 3.11
C ARG A 43 13.81 -9.62 1.72
N ARG A 44 14.58 -10.27 0.85
CA ARG A 44 14.77 -9.85 -0.53
C ARG A 44 13.44 -9.91 -1.31
N HIS A 45 12.67 -10.98 -1.14
CA HIS A 45 11.38 -11.13 -1.82
C HIS A 45 10.37 -10.07 -1.36
N ALA A 46 10.41 -9.63 -0.10
CA ALA A 46 9.57 -8.55 0.39
C ALA A 46 9.83 -7.23 -0.37
N LEU A 47 11.08 -6.85 -0.61
CA LEU A 47 11.41 -5.67 -1.41
C LEU A 47 10.88 -5.80 -2.85
N LEU A 48 11.15 -6.93 -3.50
CA LEU A 48 10.70 -7.19 -4.85
C LEU A 48 9.16 -7.19 -4.95
N TYR A 49 8.49 -7.72 -3.94
CA TYR A 49 7.03 -7.67 -3.83
C TYR A 49 6.51 -6.23 -3.75
N LEU A 50 7.08 -5.40 -2.86
CA LEU A 50 6.69 -4.00 -2.73
C LEU A 50 6.91 -3.22 -4.04
N GLN A 51 8.05 -3.41 -4.69
CA GLN A 51 8.34 -2.79 -5.98
C GLN A 51 7.34 -3.20 -7.07
N ALA A 52 6.98 -4.48 -7.13
CA ALA A 52 6.03 -4.99 -8.10
C ALA A 52 4.59 -4.54 -7.81
N VAL A 53 4.19 -4.45 -6.54
CA VAL A 53 2.87 -3.91 -6.17
C VAL A 53 2.73 -2.45 -6.57
N LEU A 54 3.80 -1.67 -6.48
CA LEU A 54 3.83 -0.26 -6.89
C LEU A 54 4.02 -0.07 -8.39
N SER A 55 4.36 -1.12 -9.14
CA SER A 55 4.54 -1.04 -10.59
C SER A 55 3.20 -1.14 -11.34
N ASP A 56 3.23 -0.80 -12.64
CA ASP A 56 2.06 -0.78 -13.51
C ASP A 56 1.73 -2.15 -14.12
N ILE A 57 1.89 -3.25 -13.37
CA ILE A 57 1.50 -4.57 -13.83
C ILE A 57 -0.02 -4.76 -13.69
N PRO A 58 -0.70 -5.34 -14.73
CA PRO A 58 -2.16 -5.41 -14.76
C PRO A 58 -2.78 -6.28 -13.67
N ARG A 59 -2.06 -7.30 -13.20
CA ARG A 59 -2.51 -8.18 -12.12
C ARG A 59 -1.42 -8.40 -11.10
N LYS A 60 -1.71 -8.16 -9.83
CA LYS A 60 -0.78 -8.29 -8.70
C LYS A 60 -0.79 -9.73 -8.14
N ASN A 61 -0.58 -10.73 -8.98
CA ASN A 61 -0.49 -12.14 -8.57
C ASN A 61 0.97 -12.63 -8.53
N GLY A 62 1.22 -13.75 -7.86
CA GLY A 62 2.58 -14.26 -7.65
C GLY A 62 3.36 -14.54 -8.94
N TRP A 63 2.70 -14.84 -10.06
CA TRP A 63 3.35 -15.04 -11.35
C TRP A 63 3.81 -13.71 -11.95
N GLN A 64 2.91 -12.75 -12.10
CA GLN A 64 3.24 -11.45 -12.68
C GLN A 64 4.21 -10.65 -11.82
N ILE A 65 4.09 -10.75 -10.50
CA ILE A 65 5.07 -10.17 -9.57
C ILE A 65 6.46 -10.79 -9.77
N ALA A 66 6.55 -12.12 -9.92
CA ALA A 66 7.82 -12.79 -10.17
C ALA A 66 8.42 -12.40 -11.53
N GLU A 67 7.59 -12.32 -12.57
CA GLU A 67 7.99 -11.88 -13.90
C GLU A 67 8.52 -10.45 -13.88
N GLN A 68 7.81 -9.52 -13.26
CA GLN A 68 8.25 -8.14 -13.05
C GLN A 68 9.57 -8.06 -12.29
N ALA A 69 9.76 -8.93 -11.30
CA ALA A 69 11.00 -9.06 -10.53
C ALA A 69 12.10 -9.84 -11.28
N LYS A 70 11.91 -10.18 -12.55
CA LYS A 70 12.83 -10.96 -13.40
C LYS A 70 13.21 -12.31 -12.77
N GLN A 71 12.27 -12.94 -12.07
CA GLN A 71 12.45 -14.26 -11.50
C GLN A 71 11.93 -15.33 -12.46
N ALA A 72 12.69 -16.41 -12.65
CA ALA A 72 12.32 -17.50 -13.55
C ALA A 72 11.05 -18.26 -13.11
N ARG A 73 10.68 -18.17 -11.84
CA ARG A 73 9.53 -18.92 -11.27
C ARG A 73 8.85 -18.12 -10.15
N PRO A 74 7.53 -18.30 -9.93
CA PRO A 74 6.77 -17.55 -8.92
C PRO A 74 6.95 -18.07 -7.49
N TYR A 75 7.65 -19.18 -7.29
CA TYR A 75 7.68 -19.87 -6.01
C TYR A 75 8.20 -19.02 -4.85
N GLY A 76 9.16 -18.14 -5.10
CA GLY A 76 9.68 -17.23 -4.09
C GLY A 76 8.61 -16.27 -3.57
N MET A 77 7.83 -15.67 -4.47
CA MET A 77 6.74 -14.75 -4.14
C MET A 77 5.56 -15.49 -3.47
N GLN A 78 5.19 -16.65 -3.99
CA GLN A 78 4.14 -17.47 -3.39
C GLN A 78 4.52 -17.93 -1.98
N ARG A 79 5.78 -18.35 -1.78
CA ARG A 79 6.28 -18.76 -0.48
C ARG A 79 6.33 -17.60 0.53
N LEU A 80 6.69 -16.39 0.09
CA LEU A 80 6.68 -15.20 0.94
C LEU A 80 5.29 -14.99 1.57
N LEU A 81 4.23 -15.13 0.76
CA LEU A 81 2.86 -14.85 1.17
C LEU A 81 2.16 -16.01 1.89
N SER A 82 2.67 -17.26 1.75
CA SER A 82 1.95 -18.43 2.24
C SER A 82 2.68 -19.24 3.31
N ARG A 83 4.02 -19.25 3.32
CA ARG A 83 4.81 -20.19 4.16
C ARG A 83 6.05 -19.58 4.79
N ALA A 84 6.47 -18.40 4.40
CA ALA A 84 7.65 -17.76 4.99
C ALA A 84 7.30 -17.34 6.43
N VAL A 85 8.22 -17.64 7.34
CA VAL A 85 8.10 -17.22 8.74
C VAL A 85 8.78 -15.85 8.87
N TRP A 86 8.02 -14.86 9.30
CA TRP A 86 8.48 -13.52 9.60
C TRP A 86 7.58 -12.91 10.68
N ASP A 87 8.04 -11.87 11.34
CA ASP A 87 7.33 -11.18 12.42
C ASP A 87 6.26 -10.23 11.84
N GLU A 88 5.06 -10.74 11.63
CA GLU A 88 3.94 -10.01 11.04
C GLU A 88 3.46 -8.86 11.93
N GLU A 89 3.43 -9.08 13.23
CA GLU A 89 3.03 -8.05 14.19
C GLU A 89 4.04 -6.92 14.25
N GLY A 90 5.32 -7.25 14.28
CA GLY A 90 6.37 -6.26 14.23
C GLY A 90 6.38 -5.46 12.93
N VAL A 91 6.12 -6.07 11.77
CA VAL A 91 5.95 -5.34 10.50
C VAL A 91 4.77 -4.38 10.59
N ARG A 92 3.64 -4.82 11.12
CA ARG A 92 2.45 -3.97 11.29
C ARG A 92 2.74 -2.78 12.18
N ASP A 93 3.43 -2.98 13.29
CA ASP A 93 3.76 -1.92 14.22
C ASP A 93 4.79 -0.94 13.66
N ASP A 94 5.82 -1.43 12.96
CA ASP A 94 6.78 -0.59 12.24
C ASP A 94 6.08 0.26 11.16
N LEU A 95 5.09 -0.30 10.45
CA LEU A 95 4.29 0.44 9.46
C LEU A 95 3.40 1.49 10.13
N ARG A 96 2.77 1.20 11.27
CA ARG A 96 1.98 2.19 12.02
C ARG A 96 2.84 3.39 12.42
N ILE A 97 4.02 3.13 12.97
CA ILE A 97 4.97 4.19 13.36
C ILE A 97 5.40 4.99 12.12
N TYR A 98 5.68 4.31 11.00
CA TYR A 98 6.05 4.94 9.75
C TYR A 98 4.94 5.88 9.24
N VAL A 99 3.71 5.39 9.13
CA VAL A 99 2.54 6.15 8.68
C VAL A 99 2.31 7.35 9.61
N TRP A 100 2.35 7.12 10.92
CA TRP A 100 2.19 8.20 11.90
C TRP A 100 3.24 9.30 11.72
N HIS A 101 4.49 8.93 11.53
CA HIS A 101 5.59 9.88 11.33
C HIS A 101 5.39 10.77 10.09
N TYR A 102 4.89 10.21 9.00
CA TYR A 102 4.73 10.94 7.74
C TYR A 102 3.39 11.67 7.59
N LEU A 103 2.34 11.18 8.25
CA LEU A 103 1.01 11.77 8.14
C LEU A 103 0.64 12.65 9.34
N SER A 104 1.38 12.59 10.44
CA SER A 104 1.17 13.53 11.54
C SER A 104 1.73 14.90 11.16
N PRO A 105 0.95 15.97 11.34
CA PRO A 105 1.46 17.31 11.15
C PRO A 105 2.63 17.57 12.12
N PRO A 106 3.58 18.42 11.75
CA PRO A 106 4.62 18.85 12.68
C PRO A 106 3.96 19.45 13.92
N PRO A 107 4.55 19.29 15.12
CA PRO A 107 4.04 19.92 16.33
C PRO A 107 3.97 21.44 16.08
N ILE A 108 2.80 22.02 16.34
CA ILE A 108 2.61 23.47 16.21
C ILE A 108 3.44 24.12 17.33
N VAL A 109 4.65 24.50 17.00
CA VAL A 109 5.49 25.36 17.85
C VAL A 109 5.10 26.80 17.52
N SER A 110 3.97 27.25 18.02
CA SER A 110 3.53 28.62 17.87
C SER A 110 3.11 29.16 19.23
N ASP A 111 3.82 30.17 19.69
CA ASP A 111 3.42 31.01 20.82
C ASP A 111 2.17 31.87 20.53
N ARG A 112 1.66 31.76 19.32
CA ARG A 112 0.41 32.42 18.89
C ARG A 112 -0.60 31.32 18.56
N ALA A 113 -1.63 31.21 19.35
CA ALA A 113 -2.81 30.40 19.06
C ALA A 113 -3.49 30.96 17.81
N GLU A 114 -3.10 30.46 16.64
CA GLU A 114 -3.85 30.67 15.40
C GLU A 114 -5.16 29.87 15.51
N PRO A 115 -6.33 30.51 15.33
CA PRO A 115 -7.63 29.84 15.49
C PRO A 115 -7.91 28.73 14.46
N GLU A 116 -7.05 28.53 13.48
CA GLU A 116 -7.17 27.51 12.40
C GLU A 116 -6.10 26.41 12.49
N ALA A 117 -5.77 25.98 13.69
CA ALA A 117 -4.88 24.83 13.85
C ALA A 117 -5.51 23.60 13.17
N LEU A 118 -4.93 23.15 12.05
CA LEU A 118 -5.34 21.91 11.37
C LEU A 118 -5.00 20.73 12.26
N PHE A 119 -6.02 20.09 12.81
CA PHE A 119 -5.85 18.84 13.54
C PHE A 119 -5.86 17.67 12.56
N PRO A 120 -4.98 16.66 12.73
CA PRO A 120 -5.04 15.44 11.94
C PRO A 120 -6.37 14.72 12.23
N VAL A 121 -7.08 14.35 11.18
CA VAL A 121 -8.32 13.58 11.29
C VAL A 121 -8.06 12.18 10.77
N LEU A 122 -8.27 11.17 11.61
CA LEU A 122 -8.28 9.77 11.20
C LEU A 122 -9.71 9.40 10.77
N VAL A 123 -9.88 9.13 9.49
CA VAL A 123 -11.13 8.61 8.96
C VAL A 123 -11.01 7.09 8.84
N ILE A 124 -11.91 6.38 9.52
CA ILE A 124 -12.01 4.91 9.44
C ILE A 124 -13.27 4.60 8.67
N ASP A 125 -13.13 3.86 7.57
CA ASP A 125 -14.23 3.41 6.73
C ASP A 125 -14.06 1.94 6.39
N GLU A 126 -15.17 1.23 6.20
CA GLU A 126 -15.19 -0.17 5.83
C GLU A 126 -15.16 -0.32 4.32
N SER A 127 -14.22 -1.11 3.81
CA SER A 127 -14.13 -1.45 2.38
C SER A 127 -14.53 -2.90 2.16
N GLY A 128 -15.66 -3.10 1.50
CA GLY A 128 -16.12 -4.43 1.10
C GLY A 128 -15.40 -4.92 -0.17
N PHE A 129 -14.78 -6.09 -0.10
CA PHE A 129 -14.19 -6.76 -1.26
C PHE A 129 -15.07 -7.94 -1.68
N PRO A 130 -15.74 -7.89 -2.85
CA PRO A 130 -16.56 -9.00 -3.32
C PRO A 130 -15.75 -10.31 -3.40
N LYS A 131 -16.26 -11.36 -2.79
CA LYS A 131 -15.66 -12.69 -2.76
C LYS A 131 -16.56 -13.70 -3.44
N ARG A 132 -15.98 -14.62 -4.20
CA ARG A 132 -16.68 -15.76 -4.74
C ARG A 132 -16.70 -16.89 -3.70
N GLY A 133 -17.89 -17.40 -3.40
CA GLY A 133 -18.05 -18.47 -2.42
C GLY A 133 -18.25 -17.97 -1.00
N SER A 134 -18.53 -18.92 -0.08
CA SER A 134 -18.92 -18.66 1.30
C SER A 134 -17.94 -19.24 2.34
N HIS A 135 -16.79 -19.76 1.89
CA HIS A 135 -15.85 -20.49 2.76
C HIS A 135 -14.55 -19.74 3.09
N SER A 136 -14.36 -18.54 2.56
CA SER A 136 -13.19 -17.73 2.92
C SER A 136 -13.35 -17.15 4.32
N ALA A 137 -12.29 -17.10 5.10
CA ALA A 137 -12.31 -16.49 6.42
C ALA A 137 -12.78 -15.02 6.34
N GLY A 138 -13.69 -14.66 7.24
CA GLY A 138 -14.25 -13.30 7.32
C GLY A 138 -15.27 -12.96 6.24
N VAL A 139 -15.68 -13.89 5.38
CA VAL A 139 -16.73 -13.68 4.39
C VAL A 139 -18.11 -13.79 5.01
N GLY A 140 -18.93 -12.78 4.81
CA GLY A 140 -20.33 -12.75 5.18
C GLY A 140 -21.18 -12.12 4.08
N ARG A 141 -22.48 -12.44 4.10
CA ARG A 141 -23.43 -11.78 3.20
C ARG A 141 -23.81 -10.42 3.78
N GLN A 142 -23.28 -9.37 3.21
CA GLN A 142 -23.47 -8.00 3.68
C GLN A 142 -23.56 -7.02 2.52
N TYR A 143 -23.97 -5.79 2.80
CA TYR A 143 -23.97 -4.74 1.80
C TYR A 143 -22.52 -4.35 1.43
N CYS A 144 -22.19 -4.46 0.17
CA CYS A 144 -20.89 -4.06 -0.38
C CYS A 144 -21.00 -2.69 -1.04
N GLY A 145 -20.37 -1.67 -0.45
CA GLY A 145 -20.39 -0.30 -0.98
C GLY A 145 -19.78 -0.20 -2.38
N ALA A 146 -18.77 -1.00 -2.68
CA ALA A 146 -18.09 -1.02 -3.97
C ALA A 146 -19.00 -1.49 -5.12
N THR A 147 -19.88 -2.45 -4.88
CA THR A 147 -20.83 -2.99 -5.87
C THR A 147 -22.25 -2.47 -5.71
N ARG A 148 -22.54 -1.77 -4.60
CA ARG A 148 -23.87 -1.29 -4.20
C ARG A 148 -24.93 -2.39 -4.12
N ARG A 149 -24.53 -3.59 -3.72
CA ARG A 149 -25.38 -4.78 -3.58
C ARG A 149 -25.09 -5.56 -2.31
N VAL A 150 -26.04 -6.41 -1.92
CA VAL A 150 -25.81 -7.39 -0.86
C VAL A 150 -25.14 -8.61 -1.46
N GLU A 151 -23.88 -8.80 -1.17
CA GLU A 151 -23.02 -9.86 -1.71
C GLU A 151 -22.16 -10.49 -0.61
N ASN A 152 -21.45 -11.56 -0.93
CA ASN A 152 -20.42 -12.09 -0.07
C ASN A 152 -19.16 -11.22 -0.17
N CYS A 153 -18.77 -10.57 0.92
CA CYS A 153 -17.56 -9.75 1.04
C CYS A 153 -17.00 -9.77 2.46
#